data_0f7e9ad5f6f2e00cec22e90904d3f834
#
_entry.id   0f7e9ad5f6f2e00cec22e90904d3f834
#
_cell.length_a   1.000
_cell.length_b   1.000
_cell.length_c   1.000
_cell.angle_alpha   90.00
_cell.angle_beta   90.00
_cell.angle_gamma   90.00
#
_symmetry.space_group_name_H-M   'P 1'
#
loop_
_entity.id
_entity.type
_entity.pdbx_description
1 polymer ?
#
loop_
_entity_poly.entity_id
_entity_poly.type
_entity_poly.pdbx_seq_one_letter_code
_entity_poly.pdbx_strand_id
1 'polypeptide(L)'
;MRIAVIDLFCGMGGFSQGAIDAGAEVILSVDSWDYAVKVHKENHPDVKIIKMELGHPSHYRMFKRLVDEYRAKGYHVHIHGSPPCQALSNASRRDASEGMPLVLWFLDLVERCDPDSWSMENVVPVRKRLPEGTPSVVLNSADFGVAQTRRRCYAGEGWVAEPSHSKEDWLGVINVLPHLNDLIGYAPANSMKSHFKHKRIQDPFPTVTSQSPRQLRLMMDSGRSSSKTSGINPRTGKKEGGSGPLFREVNQPSYTVMSSPRVLKTDEPQKIRSLTLPETLILQGFNPDYKLDSAKTQKNRWTMVGNAVPPPVAAAVIRGVQNGVFN
;
A
#
# COMPACT_ATOMS: atom_id res chain seq x y z
N MET A 1 -18.08 13.02 17.85
CA MET A 1 -18.34 11.57 17.96
C MET A 1 -17.06 10.86 18.31
N ARG A 2 -17.08 9.87 19.23
CA ARG A 2 -15.91 9.03 19.51
C ARG A 2 -15.98 7.79 18.62
N ILE A 3 -14.90 7.48 17.91
CA ILE A 3 -14.83 6.29 17.05
C ILE A 3 -13.92 5.27 17.71
N ALA A 4 -14.39 4.03 17.85
CA ALA A 4 -13.61 2.87 18.25
C ALA A 4 -13.32 2.01 17.01
N VAL A 5 -12.06 1.68 16.76
CA VAL A 5 -11.61 0.92 15.59
C VAL A 5 -11.12 -0.46 16.00
N ILE A 6 -11.61 -1.48 15.29
CA ILE A 6 -11.07 -2.84 15.32
C ILE A 6 -10.34 -3.05 13.98
N ASP A 7 -9.02 -3.29 14.03
CA ASP A 7 -8.15 -3.45 12.84
C ASP A 7 -7.74 -4.92 12.68
N LEU A 8 -8.34 -5.60 11.70
CA LEU A 8 -8.13 -7.01 11.41
C LEU A 8 -7.16 -7.21 10.23
N PHE A 9 -6.29 -8.22 10.34
CA PHE A 9 -5.16 -8.40 9.42
C PHE A 9 -4.28 -7.14 9.37
N CYS A 10 -4.04 -6.56 10.55
CA CYS A 10 -3.49 -5.21 10.72
C CYS A 10 -2.04 -5.04 10.23
N GLY A 11 -1.31 -6.15 10.00
CA GLY A 11 0.08 -6.09 9.59
C GLY A 11 0.94 -5.29 10.59
N MET A 12 1.75 -4.40 10.07
CA MET A 12 2.58 -3.52 10.91
C MET A 12 1.80 -2.31 11.47
N GLY A 13 0.50 -2.17 11.21
CA GLY A 13 -0.34 -1.14 11.81
C GLY A 13 -0.57 0.10 10.94
N GLY A 14 -0.57 -0.04 9.62
CA GLY A 14 -0.78 1.11 8.72
C GLY A 14 -2.17 1.71 8.83
N PHE A 15 -3.22 0.87 8.92
CA PHE A 15 -4.57 1.37 9.16
C PHE A 15 -4.73 1.91 10.58
N SER A 16 -4.20 1.20 11.58
CA SER A 16 -4.18 1.64 12.98
C SER A 16 -3.55 3.04 13.11
N GLN A 17 -2.39 3.29 12.46
CA GLN A 17 -1.74 4.60 12.48
C GLN A 17 -2.65 5.69 11.90
N GLY A 18 -3.21 5.47 10.72
CA GLY A 18 -4.10 6.45 10.10
C GLY A 18 -5.39 6.69 10.89
N ALA A 19 -5.92 5.67 11.56
CA ALA A 19 -7.08 5.80 12.44
C ALA A 19 -6.74 6.69 13.66
N ILE A 20 -5.57 6.49 14.28
CA ILE A 20 -5.07 7.32 15.37
C ILE A 20 -4.85 8.77 14.89
N ASP A 21 -4.23 8.96 13.72
CA ASP A 21 -3.98 10.28 13.11
C ASP A 21 -5.30 11.02 12.81
N ALA A 22 -6.40 10.29 12.59
CA ALA A 22 -7.75 10.85 12.44
C ALA A 22 -8.49 11.06 13.77
N GLY A 23 -7.87 10.77 14.92
CA GLY A 23 -8.44 10.96 16.24
C GLY A 23 -9.38 9.83 16.71
N ALA A 24 -9.34 8.66 16.07
CA ALA A 24 -10.06 7.47 16.53
C ALA A 24 -9.26 6.68 17.58
N GLU A 25 -9.96 5.93 18.42
CA GLU A 25 -9.37 4.99 19.37
C GLU A 25 -9.29 3.61 18.75
N VAL A 26 -8.07 3.08 18.51
CA VAL A 26 -7.88 1.70 18.06
C VAL A 26 -7.94 0.79 19.29
N ILE A 27 -9.05 0.10 19.45
CA ILE A 27 -9.35 -0.71 20.66
C ILE A 27 -8.81 -2.13 20.57
N LEU A 28 -8.64 -2.64 19.34
CA LEU A 28 -8.08 -3.96 19.10
C LEU A 28 -7.48 -4.04 17.70
N SER A 29 -6.27 -4.56 17.61
CA SER A 29 -5.65 -4.99 16.36
C SER A 29 -5.34 -6.48 16.38
N VAL A 30 -5.47 -7.16 15.24
CA VAL A 30 -5.27 -8.61 15.12
C VAL A 30 -4.46 -8.94 13.88
N ASP A 31 -3.41 -9.76 14.05
CA ASP A 31 -2.67 -10.37 12.94
C ASP A 31 -2.14 -11.74 13.35
N SER A 32 -1.90 -12.62 12.39
CA SER A 32 -1.34 -13.96 12.63
C SER A 32 0.19 -13.97 12.59
N TRP A 33 0.81 -12.99 11.92
CA TRP A 33 2.25 -12.95 11.72
C TRP A 33 2.98 -12.34 12.93
N ASP A 34 3.72 -13.19 13.65
CA ASP A 34 4.43 -12.82 14.88
C ASP A 34 5.29 -11.55 14.77
N TYR A 35 5.99 -11.39 13.65
CA TYR A 35 6.80 -10.18 13.42
C TYR A 35 5.96 -8.93 13.21
N ALA A 36 4.81 -9.05 12.54
CA ALA A 36 3.87 -7.94 12.36
C ALA A 36 3.30 -7.49 13.71
N VAL A 37 2.88 -8.45 14.54
CA VAL A 37 2.39 -8.18 15.90
C VAL A 37 3.42 -7.45 16.75
N LYS A 38 4.70 -7.86 16.70
CA LYS A 38 5.78 -7.20 17.43
C LYS A 38 6.05 -5.78 16.94
N VAL A 39 6.14 -5.59 15.62
CA VAL A 39 6.34 -4.27 15.01
C VAL A 39 5.16 -3.35 15.30
N HIS A 40 3.93 -3.85 15.21
CA HIS A 40 2.75 -3.08 15.59
C HIS A 40 2.82 -2.62 17.05
N LYS A 41 3.15 -3.52 17.97
CA LYS A 41 3.28 -3.20 19.40
C LYS A 41 4.38 -2.18 19.70
N GLU A 42 5.48 -2.19 18.95
CA GLU A 42 6.56 -1.20 19.09
C GLU A 42 6.13 0.21 18.71
N ASN A 43 5.25 0.34 17.73
CA ASN A 43 4.80 1.64 17.23
C ASN A 43 3.49 2.12 17.88
N HIS A 44 2.68 1.19 18.38
CA HIS A 44 1.39 1.47 19.02
C HIS A 44 1.31 0.78 20.40
N PRO A 45 2.12 1.23 21.39
CA PRO A 45 2.21 0.58 22.71
C PRO A 45 0.89 0.57 23.49
N ASP A 46 0.02 1.55 23.25
CA ASP A 46 -1.27 1.68 23.92
C ASP A 46 -2.40 0.88 23.25
N VAL A 47 -2.18 0.40 22.02
CA VAL A 47 -3.16 -0.41 21.30
C VAL A 47 -3.07 -1.88 21.75
N LYS A 48 -4.19 -2.46 22.08
CA LYS A 48 -4.29 -3.90 22.34
C LYS A 48 -4.11 -4.65 21.02
N ILE A 49 -3.04 -5.42 20.89
CA ILE A 49 -2.80 -6.30 19.75
C ILE A 49 -2.81 -7.76 20.16
N ILE A 50 -3.45 -8.61 19.37
CA ILE A 50 -3.55 -10.07 19.59
C ILE A 50 -2.97 -10.79 18.38
N LYS A 51 -2.06 -11.75 18.64
CA LYS A 51 -1.63 -12.72 17.64
C LYS A 51 -2.71 -13.79 17.49
N MET A 52 -3.40 -13.81 16.36
CA MET A 52 -4.46 -14.79 16.11
C MET A 52 -4.62 -15.01 14.61
N GLU A 53 -4.77 -16.26 14.21
CA GLU A 53 -5.15 -16.63 12.85
C GLU A 53 -6.67 -16.45 12.69
N LEU A 54 -7.06 -15.48 11.86
CA LEU A 54 -8.45 -15.18 11.54
C LEU A 54 -8.99 -16.17 10.48
N GLY A 55 -10.32 -16.26 10.38
CA GLY A 55 -10.97 -17.13 9.39
C GLY A 55 -11.90 -18.18 10.00
N HIS A 56 -11.88 -18.36 11.34
CA HIS A 56 -12.75 -19.34 11.99
C HIS A 56 -14.07 -18.70 12.48
N PRO A 57 -15.25 -19.35 12.31
CA PRO A 57 -16.54 -18.82 12.75
C PRO A 57 -16.66 -18.55 14.25
N SER A 58 -15.89 -19.26 15.10
CA SER A 58 -15.90 -19.03 16.56
C SER A 58 -15.46 -17.60 16.95
N HIS A 59 -14.74 -16.90 16.06
CA HIS A 59 -14.29 -15.55 16.32
C HIS A 59 -15.43 -14.51 16.30
N TYR A 60 -16.51 -14.77 15.58
CA TYR A 60 -17.64 -13.83 15.45
C TYR A 60 -18.21 -13.39 16.81
N ARG A 61 -18.37 -14.32 17.74
CA ARG A 61 -18.89 -14.02 19.08
C ARG A 61 -17.99 -13.05 19.85
N MET A 62 -16.67 -13.20 19.71
CA MET A 62 -15.72 -12.30 20.38
C MET A 62 -15.82 -10.88 19.84
N PHE A 63 -15.82 -10.73 18.52
CA PHE A 63 -15.92 -9.42 17.88
C PHE A 63 -17.29 -8.77 18.10
N LYS A 64 -18.37 -9.54 18.01
CA LYS A 64 -19.72 -9.03 18.32
C LYS A 64 -19.82 -8.47 19.73
N ARG A 65 -19.29 -9.19 20.73
CA ARG A 65 -19.26 -8.69 22.11
C ARG A 65 -18.50 -7.38 22.24
N LEU A 66 -17.38 -7.26 21.53
CA LEU A 66 -16.57 -6.04 21.57
C LEU A 66 -17.31 -4.87 20.90
N VAL A 67 -17.97 -5.09 19.78
CA VAL A 67 -18.85 -4.10 19.13
C VAL A 67 -19.93 -3.64 20.10
N ASP A 68 -20.67 -4.56 20.70
CA ASP A 68 -21.76 -4.24 21.63
C ASP A 68 -21.26 -3.49 22.87
N GLU A 69 -20.11 -3.91 23.43
CA GLU A 69 -19.48 -3.26 24.58
C GLU A 69 -19.12 -1.79 24.29
N TYR A 70 -18.46 -1.51 23.16
CA TYR A 70 -18.06 -0.15 22.86
C TYR A 70 -19.22 0.72 22.38
N ARG A 71 -20.19 0.15 21.69
CA ARG A 71 -21.44 0.84 21.36
C ARG A 71 -22.21 1.24 22.65
N ALA A 72 -22.27 0.36 23.64
CA ALA A 72 -22.85 0.69 24.94
C ALA A 72 -22.11 1.80 25.70
N LYS A 73 -20.81 1.98 25.45
CA LYS A 73 -20.01 3.11 25.97
C LYS A 73 -20.19 4.41 25.15
N GLY A 74 -21.05 4.41 24.14
CA GLY A 74 -21.34 5.56 23.28
C GLY A 74 -20.29 5.83 22.19
N TYR A 75 -19.56 4.80 21.77
CA TYR A 75 -18.68 4.87 20.59
C TYR A 75 -19.44 4.48 19.32
N HIS A 76 -19.08 5.10 18.22
CA HIS A 76 -19.30 4.57 16.87
C HIS A 76 -18.24 3.52 16.61
N VAL A 77 -18.60 2.29 16.35
CA VAL A 77 -17.65 1.19 16.18
C VAL A 77 -17.41 0.94 14.69
N HIS A 78 -16.15 1.09 14.25
CA HIS A 78 -15.70 0.78 12.91
C HIS A 78 -14.85 -0.50 12.89
N ILE A 79 -15.18 -1.45 12.01
CA ILE A 79 -14.33 -2.62 11.76
C ILE A 79 -13.61 -2.44 10.44
N HIS A 80 -12.28 -2.46 10.48
CA HIS A 80 -11.43 -2.55 9.29
C HIS A 80 -10.86 -3.94 9.12
N GLY A 81 -10.66 -4.37 7.86
CA GLY A 81 -9.92 -5.60 7.53
C GLY A 81 -9.11 -5.48 6.25
N SER A 82 -7.88 -6.00 6.28
CA SER A 82 -7.01 -6.12 5.11
C SER A 82 -6.64 -7.59 4.87
N PRO A 83 -7.60 -8.46 4.49
CA PRO A 83 -7.35 -9.89 4.32
C PRO A 83 -6.29 -10.16 3.25
N PRO A 84 -5.43 -11.20 3.42
CA PRO A 84 -4.34 -11.48 2.50
C PRO A 84 -4.77 -11.62 1.05
N CYS A 85 -4.11 -10.88 0.16
CA CYS A 85 -4.43 -10.77 -1.27
C CYS A 85 -3.45 -11.51 -2.20
N GLN A 86 -2.53 -12.31 -1.66
CA GLN A 86 -1.40 -12.85 -2.44
C GLN A 86 -1.84 -13.66 -3.67
N ALA A 87 -2.93 -14.44 -3.57
CA ALA A 87 -3.50 -15.17 -4.68
C ALA A 87 -4.32 -14.29 -5.65
N LEU A 88 -4.84 -13.15 -5.18
CA LEU A 88 -5.70 -12.24 -5.94
C LEU A 88 -4.93 -11.20 -6.76
N SER A 89 -3.63 -11.03 -6.53
CA SER A 89 -2.85 -10.02 -7.23
C SER A 89 -2.54 -10.45 -8.66
N ASN A 90 -2.55 -9.50 -9.62
CA ASN A 90 -2.18 -9.74 -11.01
C ASN A 90 -0.72 -10.24 -11.18
N ALA A 91 0.10 -10.14 -10.15
CA ALA A 91 1.48 -10.65 -10.11
C ALA A 91 1.55 -12.09 -9.60
N SER A 92 0.46 -12.66 -9.10
CA SER A 92 0.41 -14.02 -8.59
C SER A 92 0.21 -15.02 -9.73
N ARG A 93 0.94 -16.15 -9.64
CA ARG A 93 0.69 -17.34 -10.48
C ARG A 93 -0.25 -18.35 -9.79
N ARG A 94 -0.75 -18.02 -8.59
CA ARG A 94 -1.66 -18.87 -7.81
C ARG A 94 -3.08 -18.71 -8.32
N ASP A 95 -3.92 -19.70 -8.06
CA ASP A 95 -5.34 -19.61 -8.33
C ASP A 95 -5.94 -18.46 -7.47
N ALA A 96 -6.66 -17.56 -8.13
CA ALA A 96 -7.29 -16.44 -7.46
C ALA A 96 -8.39 -16.88 -6.47
N SER A 97 -8.92 -18.09 -6.57
CA SER A 97 -9.87 -18.66 -5.61
C SER A 97 -9.26 -18.85 -4.22
N GLU A 98 -7.95 -19.10 -4.12
CA GLU A 98 -7.25 -19.29 -2.84
C GLU A 98 -7.26 -18.02 -1.95
N GLY A 99 -7.45 -16.83 -2.51
CA GLY A 99 -7.50 -15.57 -1.76
C GLY A 99 -8.88 -15.15 -1.26
N MET A 100 -9.94 -15.81 -1.72
CA MET A 100 -11.32 -15.41 -1.39
C MET A 100 -11.83 -15.88 -0.02
N PRO A 101 -11.43 -17.02 0.54
CA PRO A 101 -12.01 -17.49 1.81
C PRO A 101 -11.94 -16.49 2.95
N LEU A 102 -10.82 -15.78 3.13
CA LEU A 102 -10.67 -14.77 4.18
C LEU A 102 -11.43 -13.47 3.85
N VAL A 103 -11.59 -13.13 2.58
CA VAL A 103 -12.44 -12.02 2.14
C VAL A 103 -13.90 -12.32 2.48
N LEU A 104 -14.39 -13.50 2.14
CA LEU A 104 -15.78 -13.92 2.42
C LEU A 104 -16.01 -14.06 3.93
N TRP A 105 -15.05 -14.61 4.68
CA TRP A 105 -15.11 -14.66 6.13
C TRP A 105 -15.21 -13.26 6.76
N PHE A 106 -14.47 -12.27 6.25
CA PHE A 106 -14.55 -10.91 6.74
C PHE A 106 -15.92 -10.29 6.46
N LEU A 107 -16.49 -10.50 5.29
CA LEU A 107 -17.83 -10.02 4.96
C LEU A 107 -18.91 -10.66 5.87
N ASP A 108 -18.83 -11.97 6.11
CA ASP A 108 -19.72 -12.67 7.06
C ASP A 108 -19.50 -12.17 8.50
N LEU A 109 -18.25 -11.83 8.87
CA LEU A 109 -17.96 -11.23 10.17
C LEU A 109 -18.68 -9.89 10.36
N VAL A 110 -18.56 -8.96 9.41
CA VAL A 110 -19.16 -7.63 9.55
C VAL A 110 -20.69 -7.71 9.54
N GLU A 111 -21.28 -8.59 8.73
CA GLU A 111 -22.71 -8.86 8.72
C GLU A 111 -23.19 -9.33 10.10
N ARG A 112 -22.49 -10.30 10.73
CA ARG A 112 -22.85 -10.84 12.05
C ARG A 112 -22.55 -9.91 13.21
N CYS A 113 -21.48 -9.14 13.11
CA CYS A 113 -21.10 -8.20 14.16
C CYS A 113 -21.92 -6.92 14.12
N ASP A 114 -22.48 -6.58 12.95
CA ASP A 114 -23.30 -5.38 12.75
C ASP A 114 -22.64 -4.13 13.34
N PRO A 115 -21.40 -3.76 12.90
CA PRO A 115 -20.75 -2.54 13.35
C PRO A 115 -21.46 -1.31 12.77
N ASP A 116 -21.21 -0.12 13.36
CA ASP A 116 -21.82 1.12 12.85
C ASP A 116 -21.25 1.53 11.48
N SER A 117 -20.04 1.10 11.17
CA SER A 117 -19.40 1.21 9.85
C SER A 117 -18.31 0.14 9.68
N TRP A 118 -17.96 -0.15 8.45
CA TRP A 118 -16.86 -1.08 8.16
C TRP A 118 -16.15 -0.75 6.87
N SER A 119 -14.88 -1.15 6.77
CA SER A 119 -14.08 -1.05 5.55
C SER A 119 -13.19 -2.27 5.35
N MET A 120 -12.98 -2.65 4.10
CA MET A 120 -12.04 -3.73 3.73
C MET A 120 -11.13 -3.25 2.61
N GLU A 121 -9.82 -3.33 2.83
CA GLU A 121 -8.82 -3.03 1.77
C GLU A 121 -8.38 -4.30 1.08
N ASN A 122 -8.24 -4.24 -0.26
CA ASN A 122 -7.64 -5.32 -1.03
C ASN A 122 -7.12 -4.83 -2.39
N VAL A 123 -6.47 -5.71 -3.15
CA VAL A 123 -6.07 -5.41 -4.54
C VAL A 123 -7.28 -5.20 -5.44
N VAL A 124 -7.15 -4.33 -6.47
CA VAL A 124 -8.27 -3.97 -7.36
C VAL A 124 -9.00 -5.18 -7.98
N PRO A 125 -8.32 -6.28 -8.39
CA PRO A 125 -9.03 -7.43 -8.96
C PRO A 125 -10.06 -8.11 -8.05
N VAL A 126 -9.98 -7.93 -6.71
CA VAL A 126 -10.98 -8.49 -5.79
C VAL A 126 -12.37 -7.96 -6.07
N ARG A 127 -12.48 -6.70 -6.52
CA ARG A 127 -13.76 -6.03 -6.77
C ARG A 127 -14.72 -6.85 -7.64
N LYS A 128 -14.17 -7.57 -8.61
CA LYS A 128 -14.95 -8.41 -9.55
C LYS A 128 -15.39 -9.76 -8.95
N ARG A 129 -14.97 -10.04 -7.72
CA ARG A 129 -15.22 -11.30 -7.01
C ARG A 129 -15.99 -11.11 -5.71
N LEU A 130 -16.22 -9.85 -5.33
CA LEU A 130 -17.09 -9.53 -4.20
C LEU A 130 -18.51 -10.01 -4.50
N PRO A 131 -19.27 -10.44 -3.50
CA PRO A 131 -20.70 -10.71 -3.64
C PRO A 131 -21.43 -9.53 -4.29
N GLU A 132 -22.47 -9.83 -5.07
CA GLU A 132 -23.31 -8.82 -5.69
C GLU A 132 -23.90 -7.88 -4.61
N GLY A 133 -23.93 -6.58 -4.91
CA GLY A 133 -24.41 -5.58 -3.97
C GLY A 133 -23.36 -5.09 -2.95
N THR A 134 -22.18 -5.71 -2.84
CA THR A 134 -21.15 -5.21 -1.91
C THR A 134 -20.64 -3.83 -2.35
N PRO A 135 -20.86 -2.76 -1.55
CA PRO A 135 -20.39 -1.42 -1.88
C PRO A 135 -18.87 -1.40 -1.97
N SER A 136 -18.32 -0.83 -3.04
CA SER A 136 -16.87 -0.77 -3.19
C SER A 136 -16.42 0.35 -4.13
N VAL A 137 -15.28 0.95 -3.81
CA VAL A 137 -14.62 2.02 -4.57
C VAL A 137 -13.14 1.68 -4.78
N VAL A 138 -12.54 2.24 -5.81
CA VAL A 138 -11.08 2.15 -6.00
C VAL A 138 -10.47 3.48 -5.58
N LEU A 139 -9.70 3.46 -4.49
CA LEU A 139 -8.94 4.60 -4.03
C LEU A 139 -7.50 4.52 -4.55
N ASN A 140 -6.91 5.68 -4.87
CA ASN A 140 -5.51 5.81 -5.22
C ASN A 140 -4.81 6.63 -4.14
N SER A 141 -3.78 6.10 -3.52
CA SER A 141 -3.09 6.77 -2.41
C SER A 141 -2.59 8.18 -2.75
N ALA A 142 -2.28 8.45 -4.03
CA ALA A 142 -1.86 9.78 -4.47
C ALA A 142 -2.95 10.85 -4.27
N ASP A 143 -4.23 10.46 -4.34
CA ASP A 143 -5.37 11.35 -4.09
C ASP A 143 -5.49 11.78 -2.61
N PHE A 144 -4.69 11.17 -1.74
CA PHE A 144 -4.67 11.40 -0.28
C PHE A 144 -3.33 11.90 0.23
N GLY A 145 -2.54 12.56 -0.63
CA GLY A 145 -1.26 13.18 -0.26
C GLY A 145 -0.10 12.18 -0.05
N VAL A 146 -0.23 10.97 -0.56
CA VAL A 146 0.87 9.99 -0.57
C VAL A 146 1.63 10.13 -1.88
N ALA A 147 2.96 10.29 -1.82
CA ALA A 147 3.81 10.41 -3.03
C ALA A 147 3.93 9.07 -3.80
N GLN A 148 2.84 8.31 -3.86
CA GLN A 148 2.77 6.99 -4.48
C GLN A 148 1.41 6.76 -5.14
N THR A 149 1.41 6.30 -6.40
CA THR A 149 0.21 5.82 -7.06
C THR A 149 -0.04 4.35 -6.66
N ARG A 150 -0.80 4.15 -5.60
CA ARG A 150 -1.21 2.83 -5.11
C ARG A 150 -2.73 2.73 -5.18
N ARG A 151 -3.22 2.02 -6.19
CA ARG A 151 -4.66 1.78 -6.34
C ARG A 151 -5.06 0.53 -5.59
N ARG A 152 -6.10 0.65 -4.76
CA ARG A 152 -6.68 -0.46 -3.99
C ARG A 152 -8.21 -0.41 -4.05
N CYS A 153 -8.83 -1.57 -4.00
CA CYS A 153 -10.25 -1.70 -3.75
C CYS A 153 -10.52 -1.51 -2.27
N TYR A 154 -11.43 -0.61 -1.96
CA TYR A 154 -12.02 -0.48 -0.63
C TYR A 154 -13.49 -0.84 -0.74
N ALA A 155 -13.92 -1.89 -0.02
CA ALA A 155 -15.32 -2.22 0.16
C ALA A 155 -15.75 -1.75 1.56
N GLY A 156 -17.01 -1.36 1.72
CA GLY A 156 -17.48 -0.95 3.04
C GLY A 156 -18.69 -0.04 3.02
N GLU A 157 -19.18 0.25 4.22
CA GLU A 157 -20.36 1.08 4.46
C GLU A 157 -20.11 2.06 5.62
N GLY A 158 -20.87 3.16 5.62
CA GLY A 158 -20.82 4.16 6.67
C GLY A 158 -19.62 5.11 6.60
N TRP A 159 -19.01 5.27 5.41
CA TRP A 159 -17.91 6.22 5.20
C TRP A 159 -17.81 6.67 3.74
N VAL A 160 -17.28 7.87 3.55
CA VAL A 160 -16.87 8.39 2.24
C VAL A 160 -15.50 9.05 2.39
N ALA A 161 -14.48 8.49 1.75
CA ALA A 161 -13.14 9.06 1.79
C ALA A 161 -13.02 10.20 0.77
N GLU A 162 -12.92 11.43 1.25
CA GLU A 162 -12.78 12.62 0.42
C GLU A 162 -11.30 12.79 0.01
N PRO A 163 -10.98 12.85 -1.31
CA PRO A 163 -9.65 13.15 -1.80
C PRO A 163 -9.17 14.52 -1.32
N SER A 164 -7.93 14.60 -0.87
CA SER A 164 -7.25 15.85 -0.53
C SER A 164 -6.43 16.42 -1.68
N HIS A 165 -6.17 15.64 -2.71
CA HIS A 165 -5.37 15.99 -3.89
C HIS A 165 -6.05 15.51 -5.16
N SER A 166 -5.89 16.27 -6.22
CA SER A 166 -6.25 15.89 -7.59
C SER A 166 -5.01 15.41 -8.34
N LYS A 167 -5.19 14.90 -9.54
CA LYS A 167 -4.07 14.41 -10.36
C LYS A 167 -3.07 15.52 -10.72
N GLU A 168 -3.54 16.76 -10.73
CA GLU A 168 -2.77 17.95 -11.08
C GLU A 168 -1.80 18.37 -9.95
N ASP A 169 -2.14 18.05 -8.72
CA ASP A 169 -1.39 18.44 -7.52
C ASP A 169 -0.87 17.25 -6.69
N TRP A 170 -0.84 16.05 -7.27
CA TRP A 170 -0.25 14.89 -6.63
C TRP A 170 1.21 15.14 -6.23
N LEU A 171 1.57 14.72 -5.04
CA LEU A 171 2.95 14.80 -4.57
C LEU A 171 3.86 13.88 -5.37
N GLY A 172 4.92 14.42 -5.93
CA GLY A 172 6.00 13.66 -6.53
C GLY A 172 7.00 13.16 -5.48
N VAL A 173 7.89 12.27 -5.90
CA VAL A 173 8.94 11.74 -5.01
C VAL A 173 9.81 12.87 -4.43
N ILE A 174 10.13 13.89 -5.23
CA ILE A 174 10.96 15.03 -4.82
C ILE A 174 10.31 15.86 -3.70
N ASN A 175 8.99 15.90 -3.63
CA ASN A 175 8.29 16.66 -2.59
C ASN A 175 8.49 16.05 -1.19
N VAL A 176 8.69 14.73 -1.12
CA VAL A 176 8.84 14.00 0.15
C VAL A 176 10.26 13.49 0.39
N LEU A 177 11.08 13.40 -0.67
CA LEU A 177 12.47 12.97 -0.63
C LEU A 177 13.36 14.01 -1.37
N PRO A 178 13.47 15.24 -0.88
CA PRO A 178 14.16 16.34 -1.59
C PRO A 178 15.65 16.08 -1.82
N HIS A 179 16.29 15.22 -1.03
CA HIS A 179 17.69 14.82 -1.26
C HIS A 179 17.88 13.96 -2.52
N LEU A 180 16.80 13.58 -3.20
CA LEU A 180 16.84 12.86 -4.49
C LEU A 180 16.63 13.78 -5.69
N ASN A 181 16.76 15.11 -5.50
CA ASN A 181 16.53 16.12 -6.57
C ASN A 181 17.50 15.98 -7.77
N ASP A 182 18.68 15.39 -7.56
CA ASP A 182 19.65 15.12 -8.63
C ASP A 182 19.22 13.97 -9.55
N LEU A 183 18.11 13.32 -9.22
CA LEU A 183 17.59 12.19 -9.99
C LEU A 183 16.50 12.66 -10.96
N ILE A 184 16.58 12.21 -12.20
CA ILE A 184 15.55 12.53 -13.20
C ILE A 184 14.38 11.57 -13.25
N GLY A 185 14.51 10.41 -12.63
CA GLY A 185 13.44 9.44 -12.62
C GLY A 185 13.81 8.07 -12.05
N TYR A 186 12.88 7.16 -12.11
CA TYR A 186 13.04 5.80 -11.61
C TYR A 186 12.41 4.79 -12.57
N ALA A 187 12.89 3.55 -12.55
CA ALA A 187 12.40 2.47 -13.39
C ALA A 187 12.36 1.13 -12.64
N PRO A 188 11.48 0.21 -13.03
CA PRO A 188 11.48 -1.16 -12.51
C PRO A 188 12.77 -1.89 -12.89
N ALA A 189 13.35 -2.70 -11.99
CA ALA A 189 14.61 -3.41 -12.21
C ALA A 189 14.56 -4.42 -13.38
N ASN A 190 13.39 -4.93 -13.71
CA ASN A 190 13.18 -5.93 -14.77
C ASN A 190 12.75 -5.31 -16.12
N SER A 191 12.87 -3.99 -16.28
CA SER A 191 12.47 -3.28 -17.49
C SER A 191 13.31 -3.60 -18.73
N MET A 192 14.34 -4.42 -18.61
CA MET A 192 15.15 -4.88 -19.77
C MET A 192 14.35 -5.69 -20.81
N LYS A 193 13.11 -6.13 -20.50
CA LYS A 193 12.27 -6.96 -21.39
C LYS A 193 10.90 -6.37 -21.74
N SER A 194 10.55 -5.19 -21.27
CA SER A 194 9.22 -4.63 -21.52
C SER A 194 9.26 -3.11 -21.70
N HIS A 195 8.29 -2.58 -22.45
CA HIS A 195 8.13 -1.16 -22.77
C HIS A 195 7.73 -0.30 -21.54
N PHE A 196 8.52 -0.35 -20.48
CA PHE A 196 8.25 0.48 -19.30
C PHE A 196 8.66 1.93 -19.54
N LYS A 197 7.74 2.81 -19.28
CA LYS A 197 7.95 4.25 -19.32
C LYS A 197 8.57 4.68 -17.98
N HIS A 198 9.68 5.40 -18.02
CA HIS A 198 10.30 5.98 -16.83
C HIS A 198 9.43 7.11 -16.29
N LYS A 199 9.52 7.37 -14.97
CA LYS A 199 8.83 8.47 -14.33
C LYS A 199 9.79 9.52 -13.81
N ARG A 200 9.29 10.76 -13.78
CA ARG A 200 10.00 11.89 -13.21
C ARG A 200 10.03 11.78 -11.68
N ILE A 201 11.02 12.37 -11.06
CA ILE A 201 11.12 12.49 -9.61
C ILE A 201 10.00 13.38 -9.04
N GLN A 202 9.38 14.24 -9.85
CA GLN A 202 8.22 15.06 -9.51
C GLN A 202 6.91 14.26 -9.47
N ASP A 203 6.89 13.08 -10.09
CA ASP A 203 5.68 12.24 -10.09
C ASP A 203 5.57 11.41 -8.81
N PRO A 204 4.35 11.04 -8.36
CA PRO A 204 4.16 10.13 -7.24
C PRO A 204 4.80 8.79 -7.50
N PHE A 205 5.37 8.20 -6.46
CA PHE A 205 5.99 6.88 -6.51
C PHE A 205 4.93 5.80 -6.83
N PRO A 206 5.27 4.72 -7.56
CA PRO A 206 4.35 3.61 -7.75
C PRO A 206 4.13 2.81 -6.45
N THR A 207 3.14 1.92 -6.48
CA THR A 207 2.81 1.06 -5.35
C THR A 207 4.04 0.35 -4.79
N VAL A 208 4.34 0.56 -3.51
CA VAL A 208 5.31 -0.24 -2.77
C VAL A 208 4.70 -1.62 -2.51
N THR A 209 5.41 -2.69 -2.84
CA THR A 209 4.96 -4.07 -2.63
C THR A 209 5.98 -4.85 -1.81
N SER A 210 5.57 -5.98 -1.23
CA SER A 210 6.44 -6.87 -0.46
C SER A 210 7.58 -7.49 -1.28
N GLN A 211 7.47 -7.47 -2.60
CA GLN A 211 8.54 -7.93 -3.51
C GLN A 211 9.42 -6.78 -4.01
N SER A 212 9.24 -5.58 -3.47
CA SER A 212 9.82 -4.34 -3.98
C SER A 212 11.33 -4.15 -3.89
N PRO A 213 12.18 -4.87 -3.13
CA PRO A 213 13.60 -4.52 -3.11
C PRO A 213 14.40 -4.68 -4.41
N ARG A 214 13.92 -5.40 -5.42
CA ARG A 214 14.74 -5.73 -6.61
C ARG A 214 14.37 -5.01 -7.91
N GLN A 215 13.33 -4.21 -8.00
CA GLN A 215 12.74 -3.86 -9.28
C GLN A 215 12.67 -2.39 -9.66
N LEU A 216 13.05 -1.45 -8.79
CA LEU A 216 13.10 -0.03 -9.13
C LEU A 216 14.51 0.50 -9.21
N ARG A 217 14.78 1.18 -10.32
CA ARG A 217 16.01 1.94 -10.54
C ARG A 217 15.62 3.41 -10.64
N LEU A 218 16.17 4.23 -9.77
CA LEU A 218 16.19 5.67 -9.98
C LEU A 218 17.30 5.98 -10.98
N MET A 219 16.98 6.73 -12.01
CA MET A 219 17.90 7.03 -13.10
C MET A 219 18.16 8.53 -13.14
N MET A 220 19.36 8.88 -13.46
CA MET A 220 19.84 10.26 -13.57
C MET A 220 20.03 10.63 -15.03
N ASP A 221 19.89 11.90 -15.36
CA ASP A 221 20.18 12.38 -16.70
C ASP A 221 21.68 12.35 -16.94
N SER A 222 22.11 11.50 -17.87
CA SER A 222 23.50 11.44 -18.30
C SER A 222 23.79 12.45 -19.42
N GLY A 223 22.85 13.32 -19.77
CA GLY A 223 23.00 14.29 -20.89
C GLY A 223 23.16 13.64 -22.26
N ARG A 224 22.98 12.32 -22.36
CA ARG A 224 23.09 11.62 -23.65
C ARG A 224 21.70 11.29 -24.19
N SER A 225 21.34 12.00 -25.23
CA SER A 225 20.25 11.61 -26.16
C SER A 225 20.54 10.18 -26.65
N SER A 226 19.68 9.23 -26.32
CA SER A 226 19.74 7.88 -26.89
C SER A 226 19.28 7.96 -28.35
N SER A 227 20.21 8.07 -29.29
CA SER A 227 19.91 7.75 -30.68
C SER A 227 19.43 6.31 -30.78
N LYS A 228 18.32 6.11 -31.48
CA LYS A 228 17.78 4.79 -31.84
C LYS A 228 18.84 4.04 -32.66
N THR A 229 19.67 3.20 -32.07
CA THR A 229 20.47 2.24 -32.81
C THR A 229 19.64 0.95 -32.91
N SER A 230 18.96 0.78 -34.04
CA SER A 230 18.44 -0.52 -34.46
C SER A 230 19.65 -1.38 -34.87
N GLY A 231 20.09 -2.23 -33.95
CA GLY A 231 21.20 -3.18 -34.25
C GLY A 231 20.65 -4.43 -34.92
N ILE A 232 21.29 -4.86 -35.99
CA ILE A 232 21.11 -6.19 -36.55
C ILE A 232 22.06 -7.10 -35.78
N ASN A 233 21.55 -8.18 -35.18
CA ASN A 233 22.39 -9.17 -34.52
C ASN A 233 23.33 -9.84 -35.52
N PRO A 234 24.64 -9.70 -35.37
CA PRO A 234 25.60 -10.20 -36.37
C PRO A 234 25.66 -11.72 -36.47
N ARG A 235 25.08 -12.47 -35.51
CA ARG A 235 25.01 -13.93 -35.54
C ARG A 235 23.73 -14.50 -36.15
N THR A 236 22.63 -13.76 -36.14
CA THR A 236 21.33 -14.26 -36.60
C THR A 236 20.75 -13.49 -37.77
N GLY A 237 21.35 -12.37 -38.18
CA GLY A 237 20.86 -11.50 -39.25
C GLY A 237 19.50 -10.89 -39.03
N LYS A 238 18.87 -11.13 -37.85
CA LYS A 238 17.57 -10.60 -37.53
C LYS A 238 17.69 -9.24 -36.83
N LYS A 239 16.82 -8.30 -37.21
CA LYS A 239 16.60 -7.06 -36.45
C LYS A 239 16.12 -7.44 -35.05
N GLU A 240 17.02 -7.45 -34.08
CA GLU A 240 16.61 -7.42 -32.68
C GLU A 240 16.15 -6.00 -32.41
N GLY A 241 14.87 -5.85 -32.15
CA GLY A 241 14.34 -4.60 -31.61
C GLY A 241 15.06 -4.30 -30.31
N GLY A 242 16.16 -3.57 -30.41
CA GLY A 242 16.91 -3.08 -29.27
C GLY A 242 16.04 -2.10 -28.53
N SER A 243 15.25 -2.58 -27.59
CA SER A 243 14.76 -1.74 -26.51
C SER A 243 15.92 -1.49 -25.57
N GLY A 244 16.79 -0.55 -25.97
CA GLY A 244 17.60 0.18 -25.00
C GLY A 244 16.69 0.72 -23.91
N PRO A 245 17.20 1.03 -22.72
CA PRO A 245 16.38 1.58 -21.65
C PRO A 245 15.64 2.81 -22.21
N LEU A 246 14.32 2.71 -22.32
CA LEU A 246 13.46 3.81 -22.75
C LEU A 246 13.43 4.84 -21.62
N PHE A 247 14.27 5.87 -21.76
CA PHE A 247 14.21 7.05 -20.92
C PHE A 247 12.97 7.85 -21.30
N ARG A 248 12.13 8.18 -20.34
CA ARG A 248 11.09 9.20 -20.47
C ARG A 248 11.50 10.45 -19.75
N GLU A 249 11.17 11.54 -20.41
CA GLU A 249 11.26 12.86 -19.78
C GLU A 249 10.40 12.94 -18.53
N VAL A 250 10.92 13.64 -17.58
CA VAL A 250 10.62 13.87 -16.18
C VAL A 250 9.18 14.35 -15.83
N ASN A 251 8.14 14.19 -16.69
CA ASN A 251 6.79 14.79 -16.55
C ASN A 251 5.60 13.83 -16.54
N GLN A 252 5.74 12.55 -16.24
CA GLN A 252 4.59 11.65 -16.23
C GLN A 252 4.56 10.69 -15.05
N PRO A 253 3.33 10.33 -14.52
CA PRO A 253 3.13 9.51 -13.36
C PRO A 253 3.63 8.07 -13.49
N SER A 254 4.10 7.44 -12.38
CA SER A 254 4.76 6.14 -12.32
C SER A 254 3.89 4.90 -12.34
N TYR A 255 4.52 3.76 -12.63
CA TYR A 255 3.94 2.43 -12.55
C TYR A 255 4.16 1.76 -11.19
N THR A 256 3.44 0.65 -10.98
CA THR A 256 3.53 -0.20 -9.79
C THR A 256 4.95 -0.73 -9.57
N VAL A 257 5.46 -0.56 -8.36
CA VAL A 257 6.76 -1.07 -7.92
C VAL A 257 6.64 -2.50 -7.44
N MET A 258 7.56 -3.31 -7.88
CA MET A 258 7.84 -4.62 -7.31
C MET A 258 9.31 -4.68 -6.85
N SER A 259 9.54 -5.07 -5.60
CA SER A 259 10.78 -5.43 -4.90
C SER A 259 12.12 -4.71 -5.24
N SER A 260 12.59 -3.86 -4.38
CA SER A 260 13.82 -3.03 -4.33
C SER A 260 13.96 -1.93 -5.37
N PRO A 261 13.71 -0.72 -4.98
CA PRO A 261 14.07 0.45 -5.77
C PRO A 261 15.59 0.65 -5.77
N ARG A 262 16.16 0.97 -6.91
CA ARG A 262 17.57 1.31 -7.06
C ARG A 262 17.71 2.71 -7.62
N VAL A 263 18.66 3.47 -7.09
CA VAL A 263 18.94 4.86 -7.45
C VAL A 263 20.26 4.93 -8.22
N LEU A 264 20.31 5.62 -9.35
CA LEU A 264 21.53 5.98 -10.04
C LEU A 264 22.10 7.29 -9.46
N LYS A 265 23.37 7.32 -9.07
CA LYS A 265 24.05 8.54 -8.64
C LYS A 265 24.69 9.28 -9.82
N THR A 266 24.74 10.65 -9.74
CA THR A 266 25.21 11.55 -10.82
C THR A 266 26.68 11.42 -11.15
N ASP A 267 27.50 11.22 -10.15
CA ASP A 267 28.96 11.26 -10.25
C ASP A 267 29.53 9.99 -10.89
N GLU A 268 28.73 8.90 -10.95
CA GLU A 268 29.09 7.67 -11.61
C GLU A 268 27.85 7.08 -12.28
N PRO A 269 27.69 7.22 -13.61
CA PRO A 269 26.48 6.83 -14.36
C PRO A 269 26.08 5.35 -14.23
N GLN A 270 26.93 4.53 -13.62
CA GLN A 270 26.70 3.09 -13.45
C GLN A 270 26.37 2.67 -12.00
N LYS A 271 26.46 3.57 -11.03
CA LYS A 271 26.13 3.23 -9.65
C LYS A 271 24.63 3.38 -9.37
N ILE A 272 23.97 2.25 -9.24
CA ILE A 272 22.55 2.12 -8.91
C ILE A 272 22.45 1.73 -7.44
N ARG A 273 21.76 2.52 -6.62
CA ARG A 273 21.38 2.10 -5.25
C ARG A 273 19.89 1.82 -5.14
N SER A 274 19.53 0.95 -4.22
CA SER A 274 18.13 0.77 -3.81
C SER A 274 17.68 1.96 -2.94
N LEU A 275 16.38 2.26 -2.93
CA LEU A 275 15.80 3.08 -1.87
C LEU A 275 16.10 2.44 -0.52
N THR A 276 16.37 3.27 0.47
CA THR A 276 16.51 2.83 1.85
C THR A 276 15.13 2.49 2.42
N LEU A 277 15.12 1.83 3.55
CA LEU A 277 13.87 1.51 4.23
C LEU A 277 13.11 2.77 4.71
N PRO A 278 13.78 3.78 5.32
CA PRO A 278 13.14 5.06 5.64
C PRO A 278 12.56 5.78 4.41
N GLU A 279 13.28 5.84 3.29
CA GLU A 279 12.76 6.42 2.04
C GLU A 279 11.48 5.70 1.58
N THR A 280 11.45 4.38 1.74
CA THR A 280 10.27 3.58 1.36
C THR A 280 9.09 3.78 2.31
N LEU A 281 9.36 3.93 3.62
CA LEU A 281 8.33 4.29 4.60
C LEU A 281 7.69 5.63 4.24
N ILE A 282 8.49 6.65 3.95
CA ILE A 282 8.00 7.98 3.51
C ILE A 282 7.12 7.84 2.27
N LEU A 283 7.57 7.09 1.25
CA LEU A 283 6.80 6.87 0.02
C LEU A 283 5.51 6.08 0.25
N GLN A 284 5.42 5.33 1.32
CA GLN A 284 4.20 4.61 1.74
C GLN A 284 3.30 5.47 2.65
N GLY A 285 3.75 6.68 3.02
CA GLY A 285 3.01 7.61 3.87
C GLY A 285 3.22 7.40 5.37
N PHE A 286 4.28 6.68 5.76
CA PHE A 286 4.69 6.52 7.16
C PHE A 286 5.73 7.56 7.56
N ASN A 287 5.85 7.79 8.86
CA ASN A 287 7.00 8.48 9.44
C ASN A 287 8.28 7.67 9.16
N PRO A 288 9.41 8.31 8.77
CA PRO A 288 10.69 7.61 8.56
C PRO A 288 11.22 6.90 9.81
N ASP A 289 10.83 7.37 11.00
CA ASP A 289 11.22 6.79 12.29
C ASP A 289 10.34 5.62 12.74
N TYR A 290 9.42 5.16 11.88
CA TYR A 290 8.57 4.01 12.16
C TYR A 290 9.42 2.76 12.41
N LYS A 291 9.32 2.19 13.61
CA LYS A 291 10.19 1.11 14.08
C LYS A 291 9.88 -0.19 13.35
N LEU A 292 10.92 -0.84 12.84
CA LEU A 292 10.83 -2.12 12.14
C LEU A 292 11.85 -3.16 12.67
N ASP A 293 12.44 -2.92 13.85
CA ASP A 293 13.54 -3.75 14.35
C ASP A 293 13.09 -5.16 14.70
N SER A 294 11.91 -5.31 15.26
CA SER A 294 11.31 -6.62 15.55
C SER A 294 11.00 -7.47 14.32
N ALA A 295 11.03 -6.91 13.11
CA ALA A 295 10.91 -7.68 11.88
C ALA A 295 12.13 -8.58 11.58
N LYS A 296 13.24 -8.41 12.30
CA LYS A 296 14.51 -9.14 12.24
C LYS A 296 15.23 -9.12 10.89
N THR A 297 14.56 -9.47 9.78
CA THR A 297 15.20 -9.59 8.47
C THR A 297 14.77 -8.45 7.54
N GLN A 298 15.65 -8.05 6.63
CA GLN A 298 15.31 -7.07 5.59
C GLN A 298 14.10 -7.53 4.75
N LYS A 299 14.01 -8.81 4.44
CA LYS A 299 12.87 -9.37 3.71
C LYS A 299 11.55 -9.13 4.44
N ASN A 300 11.52 -9.37 5.76
CA ASN A 300 10.32 -9.14 6.57
C ASN A 300 9.95 -7.66 6.59
N ARG A 301 10.93 -6.76 6.80
CA ARG A 301 10.73 -5.30 6.78
C ARG A 301 10.10 -4.83 5.46
N TRP A 302 10.68 -5.23 4.32
CA TRP A 302 10.14 -4.92 3.01
C TRP A 302 8.74 -5.51 2.77
N THR A 303 8.51 -6.75 3.23
CA THR A 303 7.19 -7.39 3.12
C THR A 303 6.13 -6.60 3.91
N MET A 304 6.45 -6.17 5.12
CA MET A 304 5.52 -5.39 5.95
C MET A 304 5.18 -4.04 5.31
N VAL A 305 6.21 -3.27 4.92
CA VAL A 305 5.99 -1.95 4.31
C VAL A 305 5.19 -2.08 3.00
N GLY A 306 5.53 -3.04 2.15
CA GLY A 306 4.81 -3.26 0.88
C GLY A 306 3.35 -3.69 1.03
N ASN A 307 3.04 -4.43 2.10
CA ASN A 307 1.67 -4.88 2.37
C ASN A 307 0.83 -3.86 3.15
N ALA A 308 1.47 -2.88 3.79
CA ALA A 308 0.77 -1.94 4.66
C ALA A 308 -0.25 -1.07 3.90
N VAL A 309 -1.36 -0.79 4.55
CA VAL A 309 -2.27 0.29 4.17
C VAL A 309 -1.54 1.62 4.42
N PRO A 310 -1.50 2.56 3.46
CA PRO A 310 -0.95 3.88 3.70
C PRO A 310 -1.75 4.65 4.76
N PRO A 311 -1.12 5.15 5.85
CA PRO A 311 -1.82 5.85 6.92
C PRO A 311 -2.69 7.03 6.46
N PRO A 312 -2.28 7.88 5.47
CA PRO A 312 -3.15 8.97 5.01
C PRO A 312 -4.46 8.49 4.38
N VAL A 313 -4.46 7.33 3.69
CA VAL A 313 -5.70 6.75 3.13
C VAL A 313 -6.59 6.21 4.25
N ALA A 314 -6.02 5.52 5.25
CA ALA A 314 -6.76 5.06 6.42
C ALA A 314 -7.38 6.24 7.19
N ALA A 315 -6.62 7.32 7.38
CA ALA A 315 -7.12 8.54 7.99
C ALA A 315 -8.29 9.16 7.22
N ALA A 316 -8.24 9.14 5.88
CA ALA A 316 -9.34 9.64 5.05
C ALA A 316 -10.60 8.77 5.19
N VAL A 317 -10.47 7.45 5.29
CA VAL A 317 -11.59 6.55 5.56
C VAL A 317 -12.23 6.88 6.92
N ILE A 318 -11.44 7.04 7.97
CA ILE A 318 -11.96 7.34 9.32
C ILE A 318 -12.58 8.75 9.40
N ARG A 319 -11.98 9.76 8.74
CA ARG A 319 -12.62 11.08 8.61
C ARG A 319 -13.94 10.99 7.85
N GLY A 320 -14.02 10.13 6.85
CA GLY A 320 -15.24 9.84 6.12
C GLY A 320 -16.34 9.23 7.01
N VAL A 321 -15.98 8.39 7.99
CA VAL A 321 -16.90 7.92 9.04
C VAL A 321 -17.39 9.09 9.89
N GLN A 322 -16.51 10.01 10.29
CA GLN A 322 -16.87 11.20 11.08
C GLN A 322 -17.87 12.10 10.35
N ASN A 323 -17.69 12.30 9.05
CA ASN A 323 -18.51 13.17 8.22
C ASN A 323 -19.84 12.52 7.81
N GLY A 324 -19.87 11.20 7.60
CA GLY A 324 -21.04 10.46 7.13
C GLY A 324 -22.18 10.33 8.15
N VAL A 325 -21.92 10.60 9.42
CA VAL A 325 -22.95 10.59 10.49
C VAL A 325 -23.74 11.91 10.55
N PHE A 326 -23.32 12.94 9.83
CA PHE A 326 -23.99 14.26 9.83
C PHE A 326 -24.83 14.52 8.57
N ASN A 327 -24.96 13.56 7.66
CA ASN A 327 -25.85 13.59 6.51
C ASN A 327 -26.89 12.45 6.62
#